data_b7cad36fec0e6b5f23b1fdc3b9f29852
#
_entry.id   b7cad36fec0e6b5f23b1fdc3b9f29852
#
_cell.length_a   1.000
_cell.length_b   1.000
_cell.length_c   1.000
_cell.angle_alpha   90.00
_cell.angle_beta   90.00
_cell.angle_gamma   90.00
#
_symmetry.space_group_name_H-M   'P 1'
#
loop_
_entity.id
_entity.type
_entity.pdbx_description
1 polymer ?
#
loop_
_entity_poly.entity_id
_entity_poly.type
_entity_poly.pdbx_seq_one_letter_code
_entity_poly.pdbx_strand_id
1 'polypeptide(L)'
;MTRILVDERIGSIMLATQLINTGFPAVNLFDKVSFALQLMEDYDLLHLPVLSEEKFAGIIEKDELLDADEDALLASLEQSLKKISIKGEEHFLVALKLIAEHELTILPVVNEQSELAGTISSRSMLVHLSRFLSTEEKGGVIVLETDKRHFSFGEISRLVETNDAYITQLNTYPENDSGQIIVTIKINKVEVSDIVATFQRYDYSVRYYFGEEQYANELKENYNHLLAYLNM
;
A
#
# COMPACT_ATOMS: atom_id res chain seq x y z
N MET A 1 -21.06 -19.62 18.48
CA MET A 1 -20.83 -18.24 18.97
C MET A 1 -19.43 -18.20 19.60
N THR A 2 -18.41 -18.15 18.77
CA THR A 2 -17.00 -18.13 19.21
C THR A 2 -16.52 -16.68 19.05
N ARG A 3 -16.52 -15.95 20.17
CA ARG A 3 -15.90 -14.63 20.26
C ARG A 3 -14.39 -14.84 20.10
N ILE A 4 -13.82 -14.44 18.99
CA ILE A 4 -12.39 -14.26 18.86
C ILE A 4 -12.07 -13.05 19.73
N LEU A 5 -11.50 -13.34 20.92
CA LEU A 5 -10.88 -12.32 21.77
C LEU A 5 -9.65 -11.83 20.99
N VAL A 6 -9.76 -10.67 20.36
CA VAL A 6 -8.59 -9.96 19.82
C VAL A 6 -7.78 -9.51 21.04
N ASP A 7 -6.73 -10.26 21.35
CA ASP A 7 -5.74 -9.87 22.36
C ASP A 7 -4.99 -8.65 21.81
N GLU A 8 -5.14 -7.51 22.46
CA GLU A 8 -4.48 -6.24 22.09
C GLU A 8 -2.94 -6.30 22.13
N ARG A 9 -2.36 -7.46 22.46
CA ARG A 9 -0.92 -7.70 22.55
C ARG A 9 -0.32 -8.51 21.41
N ILE A 10 -1.14 -9.00 20.47
CA ILE A 10 -0.61 -9.67 19.28
C ILE A 10 -0.39 -8.58 18.24
N GLY A 11 0.86 -8.33 17.93
CA GLY A 11 1.26 -7.41 16.85
C GLY A 11 0.39 -7.62 15.62
N SER A 12 -0.18 -6.54 15.15
CA SER A 12 -1.29 -6.44 14.20
C SER A 12 -1.15 -7.44 13.05
N ILE A 13 -2.04 -8.42 13.00
CA ILE A 13 -2.19 -9.37 11.86
C ILE A 13 -2.78 -8.65 10.64
N MET A 14 -2.83 -7.35 10.61
CA MET A 14 -3.30 -6.49 9.52
C MET A 14 -4.46 -7.10 8.70
N LEU A 15 -5.52 -7.54 9.39
CA LEU A 15 -6.76 -7.98 8.76
C LEU A 15 -7.58 -6.77 8.32
N ALA A 16 -8.40 -6.94 7.30
CA ALA A 16 -9.28 -5.89 6.77
C ALA A 16 -10.16 -5.28 7.86
N THR A 17 -10.65 -6.09 8.81
CA THR A 17 -11.46 -5.62 9.95
C THR A 17 -10.73 -4.60 10.84
N GLN A 18 -9.41 -4.59 10.88
CA GLN A 18 -8.61 -3.66 11.69
C GLN A 18 -8.43 -2.29 11.01
N LEU A 19 -8.74 -2.20 9.71
CA LEU A 19 -8.60 -1.01 8.89
C LEU A 19 -9.95 -0.31 8.67
N ILE A 20 -11.04 -0.88 9.18
CA ILE A 20 -12.40 -0.37 8.96
C ILE A 20 -12.55 1.03 9.56
N ASN A 21 -13.14 1.90 8.75
CA ASN A 21 -13.71 3.17 9.18
C ASN A 21 -15.23 3.12 8.96
N THR A 22 -15.99 3.39 10.03
CA THR A 22 -17.45 3.45 9.99
C THR A 22 -17.99 4.86 9.76
N GLY A 23 -17.10 5.85 9.60
CA GLY A 23 -17.47 7.25 9.40
C GLY A 23 -17.80 7.64 7.96
N PHE A 24 -17.60 6.74 6.98
CA PHE A 24 -17.99 6.99 5.60
C PHE A 24 -19.44 6.57 5.36
N PRO A 25 -20.20 7.34 4.53
CA PRO A 25 -21.59 7.04 4.24
C PRO A 25 -21.75 5.84 3.32
N ALA A 26 -22.93 5.23 3.40
CA ALA A 26 -23.48 4.33 2.42
C ALA A 26 -24.86 4.84 2.00
N VAL A 27 -25.33 4.48 0.81
CA VAL A 27 -26.62 4.84 0.27
C VAL A 27 -27.48 3.60 0.02
N ASN A 28 -28.79 3.78 -0.07
CA ASN A 28 -29.73 2.71 -0.38
C ASN A 28 -30.21 2.82 -1.82
N LEU A 29 -30.67 1.71 -2.40
CA LEU A 29 -31.26 1.69 -3.74
C LEU A 29 -32.44 2.67 -3.90
N PHE A 30 -33.12 3.02 -2.80
CA PHE A 30 -34.22 3.96 -2.79
C PHE A 30 -33.86 5.42 -2.58
N ASP A 31 -32.57 5.71 -2.42
CA ASP A 31 -32.06 7.08 -2.37
C ASP A 31 -31.98 7.67 -3.78
N LYS A 32 -32.05 9.01 -3.86
CA LYS A 32 -31.89 9.73 -5.12
C LYS A 32 -30.44 9.82 -5.55
N VAL A 33 -30.21 9.90 -6.86
CA VAL A 33 -28.90 10.17 -7.47
C VAL A 33 -28.30 11.46 -6.91
N SER A 34 -29.10 12.56 -6.81
CA SER A 34 -28.65 13.84 -6.25
C SER A 34 -28.14 13.71 -4.80
N PHE A 35 -28.75 12.86 -3.98
CA PHE A 35 -28.32 12.64 -2.61
C PHE A 35 -26.96 11.89 -2.57
N ALA A 36 -26.77 10.89 -3.42
CA ALA A 36 -25.51 10.18 -3.52
C ALA A 36 -24.38 11.11 -4.01
N LEU A 37 -24.64 11.95 -5.01
CA LEU A 37 -23.68 12.94 -5.50
C LEU A 37 -23.29 13.94 -4.41
N GLN A 38 -24.25 14.43 -3.62
CA GLN A 38 -23.96 15.32 -2.50
C GLN A 38 -23.06 14.65 -1.45
N LEU A 39 -23.32 13.39 -1.09
CA LEU A 39 -22.47 12.64 -0.17
C LEU A 39 -21.05 12.44 -0.72
N MET A 40 -20.90 12.16 -2.02
CA MET A 40 -19.59 12.05 -2.65
C MET A 40 -18.81 13.37 -2.58
N GLU A 41 -19.49 14.50 -2.73
CA GLU A 41 -18.86 15.82 -2.62
C GLU A 41 -18.48 16.13 -1.16
N ASP A 42 -19.39 15.91 -0.21
CA ASP A 42 -19.17 16.20 1.21
C ASP A 42 -18.00 15.38 1.82
N TYR A 43 -17.79 14.17 1.32
CA TYR A 43 -16.75 13.24 1.83
C TYR A 43 -15.54 13.10 0.91
N ASP A 44 -15.47 13.84 -0.20
CA ASP A 44 -14.41 13.76 -1.21
C ASP A 44 -14.22 12.31 -1.74
N LEU A 45 -15.34 11.70 -2.17
CA LEU A 45 -15.39 10.32 -2.64
C LEU A 45 -15.77 10.24 -4.12
N LEU A 46 -15.20 9.26 -4.82
CA LEU A 46 -15.62 8.87 -6.19
C LEU A 46 -16.45 7.59 -6.21
N HIS A 47 -16.58 6.93 -5.06
CA HIS A 47 -17.25 5.66 -4.92
C HIS A 47 -18.09 5.65 -3.64
N LEU A 48 -19.30 5.07 -3.70
CA LEU A 48 -20.14 4.85 -2.51
C LEU A 48 -20.65 3.41 -2.47
N PRO A 49 -20.67 2.78 -1.28
CA PRO A 49 -21.39 1.53 -1.08
C PRO A 49 -22.90 1.76 -1.22
N VAL A 50 -23.54 0.91 -1.98
CA VAL A 50 -24.99 0.87 -2.14
C VAL A 50 -25.54 -0.34 -1.40
N LEU A 51 -26.59 -0.13 -0.61
CA LEU A 51 -27.28 -1.17 0.14
C LEU A 51 -28.65 -1.44 -0.48
N SER A 52 -29.04 -2.70 -0.47
CA SER A 52 -30.41 -3.12 -0.69
C SER A 52 -30.93 -3.65 0.63
N GLU A 53 -31.85 -2.94 1.25
CA GLU A 53 -32.23 -3.14 2.65
C GLU A 53 -31.02 -2.99 3.58
N GLU A 54 -30.55 -4.07 4.22
CA GLU A 54 -29.37 -4.08 5.09
C GLU A 54 -28.16 -4.75 4.43
N LYS A 55 -28.28 -5.26 3.18
CA LYS A 55 -27.25 -6.01 2.49
C LYS A 55 -26.50 -5.14 1.49
N PHE A 56 -25.22 -5.41 1.38
CA PHE A 56 -24.37 -4.79 0.37
C PHE A 56 -24.81 -5.23 -1.04
N ALA A 57 -25.27 -4.27 -1.86
CA ALA A 57 -25.68 -4.48 -3.23
C ALA A 57 -24.53 -4.27 -4.24
N GLY A 58 -23.60 -3.36 -3.93
CA GLY A 58 -22.45 -3.06 -4.79
C GLY A 58 -21.87 -1.67 -4.50
N ILE A 59 -20.95 -1.23 -5.34
CA ILE A 59 -20.36 0.12 -5.33
C ILE A 59 -20.90 0.86 -6.54
N ILE A 60 -21.30 2.13 -6.36
CA ILE A 60 -21.60 3.06 -7.44
C ILE A 60 -20.46 4.05 -7.62
N GLU A 61 -20.11 4.35 -8.86
CA GLU A 61 -19.09 5.35 -9.23
C GLU A 61 -19.74 6.71 -9.50
N LYS A 62 -18.97 7.78 -9.25
CA LYS A 62 -19.46 9.15 -9.46
C LYS A 62 -19.84 9.41 -10.92
N ASP A 63 -19.07 8.89 -11.86
CA ASP A 63 -19.33 9.08 -13.29
C ASP A 63 -20.66 8.47 -13.72
N GLU A 64 -21.02 7.30 -13.19
CA GLU A 64 -22.35 6.68 -13.44
C GLU A 64 -23.50 7.54 -12.91
N LEU A 65 -23.28 8.24 -11.79
CA LEU A 65 -24.26 9.15 -11.22
C LEU A 65 -24.39 10.45 -12.02
N LEU A 66 -23.28 10.96 -12.57
CA LEU A 66 -23.27 12.19 -13.36
C LEU A 66 -23.99 12.02 -14.72
N ASP A 67 -24.00 10.79 -15.25
CA ASP A 67 -24.69 10.45 -16.50
C ASP A 67 -26.20 10.15 -16.29
N ALA A 68 -26.66 10.09 -15.02
CA ALA A 68 -28.04 9.76 -14.67
C ALA A 68 -28.89 11.01 -14.38
N ASP A 69 -30.22 10.82 -14.37
CA ASP A 69 -31.14 11.86 -13.91
C ASP A 69 -31.01 12.02 -12.38
N GLU A 70 -30.74 13.25 -11.92
CA GLU A 70 -30.54 13.57 -10.50
C GLU A 70 -31.75 13.23 -9.61
N ASP A 71 -32.95 13.24 -10.18
CA ASP A 71 -34.19 12.91 -9.48
C ASP A 71 -34.52 11.40 -9.50
N ALA A 72 -33.78 10.60 -10.29
CA ALA A 72 -33.93 9.16 -10.35
C ALA A 72 -33.49 8.49 -9.03
N LEU A 73 -34.03 7.30 -8.76
CA LEU A 73 -33.60 6.45 -7.66
C LEU A 73 -32.38 5.61 -8.10
N LEU A 74 -31.46 5.34 -7.17
CA LEU A 74 -30.30 4.47 -7.42
C LEU A 74 -30.68 3.05 -7.88
N ALA A 75 -31.92 2.60 -7.60
CA ALA A 75 -32.45 1.34 -8.12
C ALA A 75 -32.45 1.28 -9.66
N SER A 76 -32.55 2.42 -10.36
CA SER A 76 -32.47 2.47 -11.82
C SER A 76 -31.06 2.16 -12.34
N LEU A 77 -30.03 2.29 -11.49
CA LEU A 77 -28.63 2.05 -11.78
C LEU A 77 -28.10 0.73 -11.18
N GLU A 78 -29.00 -0.17 -10.73
CA GLU A 78 -28.59 -1.42 -10.07
C GLU A 78 -27.68 -2.27 -10.95
N GLN A 79 -27.84 -2.23 -12.28
CA GLN A 79 -27.00 -2.98 -13.22
C GLN A 79 -25.59 -2.41 -13.38
N SER A 80 -25.38 -1.14 -13.06
CA SER A 80 -24.05 -0.48 -13.06
C SER A 80 -23.28 -0.73 -11.77
N LEU A 81 -23.90 -1.31 -10.74
CA LEU A 81 -23.23 -1.57 -9.47
C LEU A 81 -22.12 -2.60 -9.60
N LYS A 82 -20.90 -2.23 -9.22
CA LYS A 82 -19.76 -3.15 -9.16
C LYS A 82 -19.78 -3.94 -7.84
N LYS A 83 -19.83 -5.26 -7.90
CA LYS A 83 -19.87 -6.14 -6.72
C LYS A 83 -18.47 -6.39 -6.17
N ILE A 84 -17.79 -5.34 -5.73
CA ILE A 84 -16.45 -5.37 -5.17
C ILE A 84 -16.55 -5.12 -3.67
N SER A 85 -16.08 -6.06 -2.88
CA SER A 85 -15.98 -5.98 -1.42
C SER A 85 -14.94 -6.95 -0.92
N ILE A 86 -14.55 -6.81 0.34
CA ILE A 86 -13.63 -7.71 1.03
C ILE A 86 -14.28 -8.21 2.33
N LYS A 87 -13.93 -9.42 2.77
CA LYS A 87 -14.33 -9.92 4.08
C LYS A 87 -13.38 -9.44 5.17
N GLY A 88 -13.90 -9.25 6.38
CA GLY A 88 -13.13 -8.71 7.49
C GLY A 88 -11.92 -9.54 7.91
N GLU A 89 -11.96 -10.87 7.74
CA GLU A 89 -10.88 -11.80 8.04
C GLU A 89 -9.78 -11.90 6.98
N GLU A 90 -9.94 -11.25 5.84
CA GLU A 90 -8.92 -11.24 4.79
C GLU A 90 -7.76 -10.30 5.14
N HIS A 91 -6.57 -10.65 4.67
CA HIS A 91 -5.38 -9.85 4.91
C HIS A 91 -5.43 -8.51 4.14
N PHE A 92 -4.90 -7.43 4.74
CA PHE A 92 -4.94 -6.09 4.15
C PHE A 92 -4.31 -5.98 2.75
N LEU A 93 -3.37 -6.86 2.39
CA LEU A 93 -2.79 -6.89 1.03
C LEU A 93 -3.83 -7.24 -0.03
N VAL A 94 -4.89 -7.99 0.32
CA VAL A 94 -6.02 -8.24 -0.59
C VAL A 94 -6.82 -6.94 -0.78
N ALA A 95 -7.05 -6.19 0.31
CA ALA A 95 -7.68 -4.88 0.22
C ALA A 95 -6.87 -3.91 -0.64
N LEU A 96 -5.54 -3.87 -0.43
CA LEU A 96 -4.63 -3.04 -1.23
C LEU A 96 -4.71 -3.38 -2.72
N LYS A 97 -4.71 -4.69 -3.04
CA LYS A 97 -4.86 -5.16 -4.42
C LYS A 97 -6.17 -4.68 -5.05
N LEU A 98 -7.32 -4.89 -4.37
CA LEU A 98 -8.63 -4.47 -4.88
C LEU A 98 -8.72 -2.96 -5.07
N ILE A 99 -8.21 -2.17 -4.11
CA ILE A 99 -8.17 -0.71 -4.22
C ILE A 99 -7.35 -0.27 -5.44
N ALA A 100 -6.18 -0.89 -5.66
CA ALA A 100 -5.30 -0.53 -6.76
C ALA A 100 -5.84 -0.99 -8.13
N GLU A 101 -6.39 -2.21 -8.23
CA GLU A 101 -6.91 -2.76 -9.49
C GLU A 101 -8.17 -2.02 -9.99
N HIS A 102 -8.98 -1.51 -9.06
CA HIS A 102 -10.25 -0.86 -9.38
C HIS A 102 -10.25 0.65 -9.11
N GLU A 103 -9.09 1.22 -8.79
CA GLU A 103 -8.89 2.65 -8.50
C GLU A 103 -9.88 3.21 -7.45
N LEU A 104 -10.24 2.39 -6.45
CA LEU A 104 -11.27 2.72 -5.47
C LEU A 104 -10.81 3.82 -4.50
N THR A 105 -11.68 4.78 -4.25
CA THR A 105 -11.50 5.73 -3.12
C THR A 105 -11.85 5.10 -1.79
N ILE A 106 -12.83 4.18 -1.79
CA ILE A 106 -13.21 3.37 -0.63
C ILE A 106 -13.51 1.93 -1.05
N LEU A 107 -13.16 0.96 -0.20
CA LEU A 107 -13.46 -0.47 -0.36
C LEU A 107 -14.41 -0.92 0.75
N PRO A 108 -15.62 -1.41 0.43
CA PRO A 108 -16.54 -1.95 1.41
C PRO A 108 -16.00 -3.25 2.04
N VAL A 109 -16.16 -3.36 3.35
CA VAL A 109 -15.90 -4.58 4.12
C VAL A 109 -17.23 -5.18 4.52
N VAL A 110 -17.45 -6.44 4.19
CA VAL A 110 -18.70 -7.15 4.46
C VAL A 110 -18.48 -8.33 5.40
N ASN A 111 -19.53 -8.68 6.14
CA ASN A 111 -19.56 -9.88 6.97
C ASN A 111 -20.05 -11.11 6.15
N GLU A 112 -20.14 -12.27 6.81
CA GLU A 112 -20.63 -13.51 6.18
C GLU A 112 -22.07 -13.43 5.65
N GLN A 113 -22.89 -12.54 6.21
CA GLN A 113 -24.27 -12.30 5.82
C GLN A 113 -24.41 -11.27 4.68
N SER A 114 -23.28 -10.79 4.14
CA SER A 114 -23.19 -9.71 3.16
C SER A 114 -23.68 -8.36 3.67
N GLU A 115 -23.66 -8.13 4.98
CA GLU A 115 -23.95 -6.83 5.56
C GLU A 115 -22.68 -5.98 5.59
N LEU A 116 -22.85 -4.67 5.41
CA LEU A 116 -21.72 -3.72 5.42
C LEU A 116 -21.21 -3.52 6.85
N ALA A 117 -19.99 -3.97 7.12
CA ALA A 117 -19.31 -3.73 8.41
C ALA A 117 -18.65 -2.35 8.49
N GLY A 118 -18.34 -1.74 7.35
CA GLY A 118 -17.72 -0.44 7.19
C GLY A 118 -16.88 -0.39 5.91
N THR A 119 -15.97 0.58 5.80
CA THR A 119 -15.17 0.77 4.60
C THR A 119 -13.70 1.00 4.92
N ILE A 120 -12.83 0.69 3.96
CA ILE A 120 -11.40 1.02 4.00
C ILE A 120 -11.16 2.07 2.93
N SER A 121 -10.69 3.28 3.29
CA SER A 121 -10.36 4.29 2.30
C SER A 121 -8.94 4.08 1.74
N SER A 122 -8.75 4.45 0.46
CA SER A 122 -7.42 4.45 -0.17
C SER A 122 -6.41 5.31 0.61
N ARG A 123 -6.87 6.42 1.20
CA ARG A 123 -6.05 7.28 2.05
C ARG A 123 -5.59 6.56 3.33
N SER A 124 -6.48 5.85 4.02
CA SER A 124 -6.09 5.07 5.20
C SER A 124 -5.18 3.90 4.83
N MET A 125 -5.39 3.29 3.66
CA MET A 125 -4.55 2.23 3.13
C MET A 125 -3.09 2.68 2.97
N LEU A 126 -2.83 3.90 2.50
CA LEU A 126 -1.47 4.45 2.41
C LEU A 126 -0.78 4.54 3.78
N VAL A 127 -1.52 4.92 4.82
CA VAL A 127 -0.99 4.98 6.20
C VAL A 127 -0.62 3.59 6.69
N HIS A 128 -1.47 2.59 6.46
CA HIS A 128 -1.19 1.21 6.86
C HIS A 128 -0.05 0.59 6.06
N LEU A 129 0.02 0.88 4.75
CA LEU A 129 1.13 0.45 3.90
C LEU A 129 2.46 1.07 4.36
N SER A 130 2.48 2.36 4.70
CA SER A 130 3.66 3.05 5.26
C SER A 130 4.16 2.35 6.52
N ARG A 131 3.27 1.98 7.44
CA ARG A 131 3.62 1.22 8.66
C ARG A 131 4.13 -0.18 8.34
N PHE A 132 3.44 -0.89 7.45
CA PHE A 132 3.88 -2.23 7.00
C PHE A 132 5.25 -2.18 6.35
N LEU A 133 5.56 -1.13 5.61
CA LEU A 133 6.86 -0.88 5.00
C LEU A 133 7.88 -0.25 5.96
N SER A 134 7.54 -0.07 7.25
CA SER A 134 8.41 0.54 8.26
C SER A 134 9.10 1.82 7.77
N THR A 135 8.36 2.67 7.02
CA THR A 135 8.95 3.85 6.37
C THR A 135 9.44 4.89 7.37
N GLU A 136 8.91 4.88 8.59
CA GLU A 136 9.29 5.80 9.68
C GLU A 136 10.61 5.38 10.36
N GLU A 137 11.01 4.13 10.23
CA GLU A 137 12.25 3.65 10.82
C GLU A 137 13.46 4.16 10.02
N LYS A 138 14.46 4.69 10.74
CA LYS A 138 15.73 5.05 10.13
C LYS A 138 16.44 3.81 9.65
N GLY A 139 17.08 3.93 8.48
CA GLY A 139 17.85 2.83 7.90
C GLY A 139 18.25 3.12 6.47
N GLY A 140 19.24 2.38 5.98
CA GLY A 140 19.66 2.45 4.60
C GLY A 140 18.80 1.55 3.70
N VAL A 141 18.80 1.87 2.42
CA VAL A 141 18.15 1.08 1.37
C VAL A 141 19.22 0.66 0.36
N ILE A 142 19.25 -0.62 0.01
CA ILE A 142 20.14 -1.18 -1.00
C ILE A 142 19.27 -1.87 -2.06
N VAL A 143 19.53 -1.57 -3.33
CA VAL A 143 18.84 -2.14 -4.47
C VAL A 143 19.80 -3.01 -5.24
N LEU A 144 19.54 -4.31 -5.24
CA LEU A 144 20.31 -5.32 -5.97
C LEU A 144 19.55 -5.74 -7.23
N GLU A 145 20.33 -6.15 -8.22
CA GLU A 145 19.86 -6.85 -9.41
C GLU A 145 20.48 -8.25 -9.43
N THR A 146 19.67 -9.27 -9.62
CA THR A 146 20.13 -10.65 -9.67
C THR A 146 19.28 -11.52 -10.57
N ASP A 147 19.84 -12.59 -11.12
CA ASP A 147 19.06 -13.63 -11.80
C ASP A 147 18.14 -14.33 -10.78
N LYS A 148 16.89 -14.56 -11.16
CA LYS A 148 15.89 -15.23 -10.30
C LYS A 148 16.39 -16.57 -9.74
N ARG A 149 17.25 -17.27 -10.48
CA ARG A 149 17.84 -18.56 -10.05
C ARG A 149 18.92 -18.42 -9.00
N HIS A 150 19.60 -17.27 -8.97
CA HIS A 150 20.67 -16.96 -8.03
C HIS A 150 20.16 -16.18 -6.80
N PHE A 151 18.88 -15.82 -6.79
CA PHE A 151 18.29 -15.15 -5.62
C PHE A 151 18.25 -16.09 -4.43
N SER A 152 18.90 -15.71 -3.34
CA SER A 152 18.89 -16.42 -2.07
C SER A 152 18.71 -15.43 -0.92
N PHE A 153 17.51 -15.45 -0.31
CA PHE A 153 17.22 -14.64 0.87
C PHE A 153 18.21 -14.92 2.02
N GLY A 154 18.51 -16.21 2.26
CA GLY A 154 19.42 -16.62 3.33
C GLY A 154 20.85 -16.11 3.12
N GLU A 155 21.34 -16.07 1.88
CA GLU A 155 22.65 -15.50 1.57
C GLU A 155 22.67 -13.98 1.76
N ILE A 156 21.66 -13.29 1.22
CA ILE A 156 21.50 -11.84 1.38
C ILE A 156 21.47 -11.46 2.86
N SER A 157 20.64 -12.17 3.68
CA SER A 157 20.56 -11.94 5.12
C SER A 157 21.91 -12.12 5.80
N ARG A 158 22.59 -13.24 5.51
CA ARG A 158 23.91 -13.52 6.07
C ARG A 158 24.95 -12.42 5.72
N LEU A 159 24.95 -11.92 4.48
CA LEU A 159 25.88 -10.87 4.06
C LEU A 159 25.60 -9.54 4.79
N VAL A 160 24.35 -9.21 5.05
CA VAL A 160 23.97 -8.04 5.86
C VAL A 160 24.42 -8.24 7.32
N GLU A 161 24.14 -9.42 7.91
CA GLU A 161 24.48 -9.74 9.30
C GLU A 161 25.98 -9.75 9.58
N THR A 162 26.82 -10.10 8.59
CA THR A 162 28.30 -10.02 8.73
C THR A 162 28.82 -8.58 8.89
N ASN A 163 27.98 -7.59 8.70
CA ASN A 163 28.29 -6.16 8.87
C ASN A 163 27.56 -5.56 10.08
N ASP A 164 27.19 -6.36 11.08
CA ASP A 164 26.46 -5.92 12.28
C ASP A 164 25.17 -5.16 11.97
N ALA A 165 24.45 -5.62 10.94
CA ALA A 165 23.17 -5.09 10.53
C ALA A 165 22.16 -6.22 10.33
N TYR A 166 20.85 -5.89 10.25
CA TYR A 166 19.81 -6.83 9.90
C TYR A 166 18.82 -6.22 8.92
N ILE A 167 18.16 -7.07 8.16
CA ILE A 167 17.13 -6.66 7.19
C ILE A 167 15.84 -6.38 7.95
N THR A 168 15.34 -5.16 7.83
CA THR A 168 14.01 -4.77 8.35
C THR A 168 12.94 -5.03 7.31
N GLN A 169 13.28 -5.00 6.02
CA GLN A 169 12.38 -5.28 4.93
C GLN A 169 13.11 -5.75 3.68
N LEU A 170 12.48 -6.67 2.94
CA LEU A 170 12.95 -7.12 1.63
C LEU A 170 11.76 -7.28 0.69
N ASN A 171 11.84 -6.63 -0.46
CA ASN A 171 10.86 -6.76 -1.55
C ASN A 171 11.55 -7.18 -2.82
N THR A 172 10.88 -8.00 -3.61
CA THR A 172 11.34 -8.42 -4.92
C THR A 172 10.30 -8.11 -5.98
N TYR A 173 10.74 -7.65 -7.14
CA TYR A 173 9.88 -7.52 -8.31
C TYR A 173 10.64 -7.90 -9.58
N PRO A 174 9.94 -8.48 -10.58
CA PRO A 174 10.58 -8.85 -11.83
C PRO A 174 10.99 -7.60 -12.61
N GLU A 175 12.18 -7.63 -13.22
CA GLU A 175 12.52 -6.67 -14.25
C GLU A 175 12.03 -7.19 -15.59
N ASN A 176 11.34 -6.33 -16.32
CA ASN A 176 10.65 -6.71 -17.56
C ASN A 176 11.60 -7.47 -18.51
N ASP A 177 11.17 -8.66 -18.93
CA ASP A 177 11.73 -9.53 -19.98
C ASP A 177 13.19 -10.00 -19.85
N SER A 178 13.94 -9.61 -18.84
CA SER A 178 15.36 -9.97 -18.69
C SER A 178 15.60 -11.29 -17.94
N GLY A 179 14.57 -11.83 -17.26
CA GLY A 179 14.70 -12.97 -16.33
C GLY A 179 15.40 -12.59 -15.02
N GLN A 180 15.68 -11.32 -14.83
CA GLN A 180 16.26 -10.75 -13.62
C GLN A 180 15.17 -10.25 -12.68
N ILE A 181 15.53 -10.15 -11.41
CA ILE A 181 14.70 -9.54 -10.37
C ILE A 181 15.48 -8.42 -9.71
N ILE A 182 14.73 -7.41 -9.33
CA ILE A 182 15.20 -6.34 -8.49
C ILE A 182 14.86 -6.70 -7.04
N VAL A 183 15.86 -6.62 -6.17
CA VAL A 183 15.71 -6.87 -4.74
C VAL A 183 15.97 -5.57 -4.00
N THR A 184 14.94 -5.00 -3.41
CA THR A 184 15.06 -3.82 -2.56
C THR A 184 15.13 -4.26 -1.11
N ILE A 185 16.21 -3.90 -0.44
CA ILE A 185 16.50 -4.27 0.94
C ILE A 185 16.54 -3.00 1.79
N LYS A 186 15.76 -2.97 2.86
CA LYS A 186 15.89 -1.97 3.91
C LYS A 186 16.58 -2.61 5.11
N ILE A 187 17.56 -1.91 5.68
CA ILE A 187 18.35 -2.37 6.81
C ILE A 187 18.25 -1.38 7.96
N ASN A 188 18.51 -1.84 9.18
CA ASN A 188 18.47 -1.04 10.40
C ASN A 188 19.66 -0.08 10.58
N LYS A 189 20.60 -0.06 9.64
CA LYS A 189 21.83 0.73 9.68
C LYS A 189 21.83 1.78 8.58
N VAL A 190 22.19 3.00 8.90
CA VAL A 190 22.17 4.12 7.92
C VAL A 190 23.44 4.11 7.07
N GLU A 191 24.57 3.73 7.67
CA GLU A 191 25.84 3.55 6.97
C GLU A 191 25.81 2.22 6.21
N VAL A 192 25.76 2.30 4.88
CA VAL A 192 25.56 1.13 4.00
C VAL A 192 26.83 0.72 3.24
N SER A 193 27.87 1.53 3.24
CA SER A 193 29.06 1.37 2.38
C SER A 193 29.74 0.02 2.55
N ASP A 194 29.93 -0.46 3.79
CA ASP A 194 30.55 -1.76 4.06
C ASP A 194 29.69 -2.93 3.57
N ILE A 195 28.37 -2.79 3.68
CA ILE A 195 27.40 -3.79 3.23
C ILE A 195 27.39 -3.85 1.70
N VAL A 196 27.42 -2.67 1.05
CA VAL A 196 27.53 -2.56 -0.42
C VAL A 196 28.82 -3.20 -0.91
N ALA A 197 29.95 -2.89 -0.28
CA ALA A 197 31.24 -3.51 -0.62
C ALA A 197 31.22 -5.03 -0.40
N THR A 198 30.49 -5.50 0.62
CA THR A 198 30.31 -6.93 0.86
C THR A 198 29.49 -7.57 -0.25
N PHE A 199 28.37 -6.99 -0.66
CA PHE A 199 27.58 -7.49 -1.78
C PHE A 199 28.38 -7.56 -3.07
N GLN A 200 29.14 -6.52 -3.40
CA GLN A 200 29.99 -6.48 -4.59
C GLN A 200 31.08 -7.57 -4.57
N ARG A 201 31.66 -7.86 -3.40
CA ARG A 201 32.66 -8.93 -3.22
C ARG A 201 32.10 -10.33 -3.44
N TYR A 202 30.78 -10.50 -3.22
CA TYR A 202 30.05 -11.75 -3.45
C TYR A 202 29.31 -11.75 -4.79
N ASP A 203 29.76 -10.92 -5.75
CA ASP A 203 29.28 -10.85 -7.12
C ASP A 203 27.79 -10.43 -7.27
N TYR A 204 27.22 -9.75 -6.23
CA TYR A 204 25.93 -9.12 -6.38
C TYR A 204 26.06 -7.80 -7.12
N SER A 205 25.20 -7.58 -8.13
CA SER A 205 25.06 -6.30 -8.82
C SER A 205 24.28 -5.32 -7.96
N VAL A 206 24.95 -4.29 -7.43
CA VAL A 206 24.31 -3.21 -6.67
C VAL A 206 23.96 -2.09 -7.65
N ARG A 207 22.64 -1.84 -7.86
CA ARG A 207 22.17 -0.77 -8.74
C ARG A 207 22.22 0.59 -8.05
N TYR A 208 21.63 0.66 -6.85
CA TYR A 208 21.50 1.88 -6.08
C TYR A 208 21.60 1.56 -4.60
N TYR A 209 22.01 2.55 -3.82
CA TYR A 209 21.91 2.51 -2.38
C TYR A 209 21.70 3.92 -1.82
N PHE A 210 20.99 4.00 -0.70
CA PHE A 210 20.60 5.25 -0.04
C PHE A 210 20.91 5.12 1.45
N GLY A 211 21.70 6.07 1.98
CA GLY A 211 22.08 6.16 3.37
C GLY A 211 22.63 7.56 3.68
N GLU A 212 22.87 7.88 4.95
CA GLU A 212 23.33 9.23 5.34
C GLU A 212 24.68 9.62 4.69
N GLU A 213 25.57 8.64 4.50
CA GLU A 213 26.89 8.89 3.89
C GLU A 213 26.81 9.41 2.45
N GLN A 214 25.87 8.91 1.67
CA GLN A 214 25.68 9.36 0.29
C GLN A 214 25.27 10.83 0.24
N TYR A 215 24.34 11.24 1.12
CA TYR A 215 23.92 12.63 1.21
C TYR A 215 25.06 13.55 1.68
N ALA A 216 25.86 13.10 2.65
CA ALA A 216 27.03 13.82 3.13
C ALA A 216 28.14 13.93 2.06
N ASN A 217 28.35 12.86 1.27
CA ASN A 217 29.31 12.85 0.17
C ASN A 217 28.87 13.72 -1.00
N GLU A 218 27.60 13.65 -1.41
CA GLU A 218 27.04 14.54 -2.45
C GLU A 218 27.13 16.02 -2.04
N LEU A 219 26.82 16.34 -0.78
CA LEU A 219 27.00 17.70 -0.26
C LEU A 219 28.46 18.14 -0.28
N LYS A 220 29.39 17.25 0.07
CA LYS A 220 30.83 17.53 0.08
C LYS A 220 31.39 17.68 -1.34
N GLU A 221 30.96 16.86 -2.28
CA GLU A 221 31.30 16.98 -3.69
C GLU A 221 30.75 18.27 -4.30
N ASN A 222 29.48 18.57 -4.06
CA ASN A 222 28.86 19.82 -4.51
C ASN A 222 29.53 21.04 -3.88
N TYR A 223 29.91 20.99 -2.60
CA TYR A 223 30.68 22.04 -1.94
C TYR A 223 32.08 22.22 -2.56
N ASN A 224 32.80 21.13 -2.84
CA ASN A 224 34.11 21.16 -3.49
C ASN A 224 34.00 21.70 -4.94
N HIS A 225 32.99 21.32 -5.68
CA HIS A 225 32.72 21.88 -7.00
C HIS A 225 32.43 23.38 -6.93
N LEU A 226 31.65 23.82 -5.96
CA LEU A 226 31.36 25.25 -5.75
C LEU A 226 32.60 26.06 -5.40
N LEU A 227 33.47 25.50 -4.52
CA LEU A 227 34.76 26.12 -4.18
C LEU A 227 35.70 26.20 -5.39
N ALA A 228 35.74 25.15 -6.20
CA ALA A 228 36.57 25.16 -7.44
C ALA A 228 36.07 26.22 -8.41
N TYR A 229 34.74 26.46 -8.48
CA TYR A 229 34.15 27.48 -9.34
C TYR A 229 34.40 28.92 -8.83
N LEU A 230 34.43 29.11 -7.50
CA LEU A 230 34.67 30.42 -6.87
C LEU A 230 36.15 30.83 -6.83
N ASN A 231 37.07 29.88 -6.99
CA ASN A 231 38.50 30.11 -7.02
C ASN A 231 39.12 30.20 -8.44
N MET A 232 38.25 30.26 -9.46
CA MET A 232 38.60 30.59 -10.84
C MET A 232 38.36 32.07 -11.11
#